data_287eb042a2968ad8fe399e7a6b9fba61
#
_entry.id   287eb042a2968ad8fe399e7a6b9fba61
#
_cell.length_a   1.000
_cell.length_b   1.000
_cell.length_c   1.000
_cell.angle_alpha   90.00
_cell.angle_beta   90.00
_cell.angle_gamma   90.00
#
_symmetry.space_group_name_H-M   'P 1'
#
loop_
_entity.id
_entity.type
_entity.pdbx_description
1 polymer ?
#
loop_
_entity_poly.entity_id
_entity_poly.type
_entity_poly.pdbx_seq_one_letter_code
_entity_poly.pdbx_strand_id
1 'polypeptide(L)'
;MALVLTVNSDAWNKHVESLTSTVSGLIPVVKGNGYGFGRDWLAQRATRIASTLAVGTVFEVGSVPTAATPMVLTPTLEVPHDLRADAILTV
;
A
#
# COMPACT_ATOMS: atom_id res chain seq x y z
N MET A 1 -30.63 2.72 -3.33
CA MET A 1 -29.69 3.77 -3.73
C MET A 1 -28.28 3.23 -3.65
N ALA A 2 -27.55 3.33 -4.71
CA ALA A 2 -26.13 2.93 -4.70
C ALA A 2 -25.25 4.14 -4.40
N LEU A 3 -24.24 3.93 -3.55
CA LEU A 3 -23.20 4.91 -3.31
C LEU A 3 -22.07 4.67 -4.31
N VAL A 4 -21.65 5.72 -5.00
CA VAL A 4 -20.57 5.65 -5.98
C VAL A 4 -19.47 6.63 -5.55
N LEU A 5 -18.25 6.10 -5.40
CA LEU A 5 -17.07 6.91 -5.18
C LEU A 5 -16.39 7.20 -6.52
N THR A 6 -16.28 8.47 -6.86
CA THR A 6 -15.56 8.90 -8.06
C THR A 6 -14.31 9.66 -7.65
N VAL A 7 -13.16 9.25 -8.20
CA VAL A 7 -11.88 9.87 -7.89
C VAL A 7 -11.34 10.59 -9.12
N ASN A 8 -11.01 11.87 -8.98
CA ASN A 8 -10.26 12.58 -10.00
C ASN A 8 -8.78 12.18 -9.87
N SER A 9 -8.35 11.22 -10.71
CA SER A 9 -7.01 10.64 -10.62
C SER A 9 -5.91 11.67 -10.84
N ASP A 10 -6.10 12.64 -11.75
CA ASP A 10 -5.07 13.65 -12.03
C ASP A 10 -4.87 14.57 -10.82
N ALA A 11 -5.95 15.05 -10.21
CA ALA A 11 -5.88 15.88 -9.03
C ALA A 11 -5.30 15.12 -7.84
N TRP A 12 -5.70 13.86 -7.66
CA TRP A 12 -5.20 13.00 -6.61
C TRP A 12 -3.68 12.76 -6.76
N ASN A 13 -3.22 12.42 -7.97
CA ASN A 13 -1.80 12.20 -8.26
C ASN A 13 -0.97 13.46 -7.99
N LYS A 14 -1.45 14.63 -8.43
CA LYS A 14 -0.76 15.90 -8.19
C LYS A 14 -0.62 16.22 -6.70
N HIS A 15 -1.67 15.97 -5.93
CA HIS A 15 -1.65 16.18 -4.49
C HIS A 15 -0.64 15.27 -3.80
N VAL A 16 -0.62 13.99 -4.16
CA VAL A 16 0.31 13.01 -3.61
C VAL A 16 1.75 13.34 -3.99
N GLU A 17 2.01 13.72 -5.24
CA GLU A 17 3.34 14.15 -5.68
C GLU A 17 3.83 15.37 -4.91
N SER A 18 2.95 16.32 -4.66
CA SER A 18 3.27 17.50 -3.84
C SER A 18 3.69 17.11 -2.42
N LEU A 19 2.97 16.18 -1.79
CA LEU A 19 3.32 15.69 -0.46
C LEU A 19 4.67 14.97 -0.47
N THR A 20 4.91 14.11 -1.44
CA THR A 20 6.14 13.31 -1.50
C THR A 20 7.38 14.15 -1.82
N SER A 21 7.21 15.27 -2.50
CA SER A 21 8.32 16.19 -2.77
C SER A 21 8.76 16.97 -1.51
N THR A 22 7.90 17.08 -0.51
CA THR A 22 8.19 17.81 0.73
C THR A 22 8.63 16.91 1.89
N VAL A 23 8.30 15.62 1.83
CA VAL A 23 8.62 14.65 2.90
C VAL A 23 9.43 13.50 2.31
N SER A 24 10.66 13.32 2.77
CA SER A 24 11.50 12.19 2.36
C SER A 24 11.23 10.95 3.25
N GLY A 25 11.43 9.77 2.68
CA GLY A 25 11.30 8.52 3.43
C GLY A 25 9.87 8.10 3.73
N LEU A 26 8.88 8.60 2.98
CA LEU A 26 7.49 8.19 3.13
C LEU A 26 7.29 6.72 2.81
N ILE A 27 6.55 6.02 3.67
CA ILE A 27 6.08 4.67 3.41
C ILE A 27 4.55 4.72 3.36
N PRO A 28 3.94 4.64 2.16
CA PRO A 28 2.49 4.65 2.05
C PRO A 28 1.85 3.43 2.70
N VAL A 29 0.73 3.63 3.38
CA VAL A 29 -0.04 2.57 4.02
C VAL A 29 -1.28 2.27 3.18
N VAL A 30 -1.42 1.02 2.73
CA VAL A 30 -2.51 0.59 1.84
C VAL A 30 -3.35 -0.53 2.46
N LYS A 31 -3.37 -0.61 3.77
CA LYS A 31 -4.03 -1.70 4.52
C LYS A 31 -5.54 -1.80 4.27
N GLY A 32 -6.07 -2.98 4.55
CA GLY A 32 -7.50 -3.24 4.44
C GLY A 32 -8.00 -3.06 3.01
N ASN A 33 -9.07 -2.31 2.84
CA ASN A 33 -9.65 -2.00 1.53
C ASN A 33 -9.04 -0.73 0.90
N GLY A 34 -7.81 -0.35 1.29
CA GLY A 34 -7.17 0.85 0.76
C GLY A 34 -7.98 2.11 1.09
N TYR A 35 -8.53 2.17 2.30
CA TYR A 35 -9.35 3.31 2.77
C TYR A 35 -10.56 3.60 1.85
N GLY A 36 -11.13 2.56 1.25
CA GLY A 36 -12.28 2.67 0.37
C GLY A 36 -11.93 2.82 -1.12
N PHE A 37 -10.65 3.01 -1.46
CA PHE A 37 -10.19 3.10 -2.87
C PHE A 37 -9.99 1.73 -3.52
N GLY A 38 -9.94 0.67 -2.73
CA GLY A 38 -9.51 -0.64 -3.18
C GLY A 38 -8.01 -0.81 -2.98
N ARG A 39 -7.61 -1.89 -2.28
CA ARG A 39 -6.19 -2.09 -1.90
C ARG A 39 -5.29 -2.24 -3.12
N ASP A 40 -5.70 -3.01 -4.13
CA ASP A 40 -4.88 -3.24 -5.32
C ASP A 40 -4.67 -1.95 -6.11
N TRP A 41 -5.73 -1.17 -6.29
CA TRP A 41 -5.65 0.11 -6.98
C TRP A 41 -4.71 1.08 -6.26
N LEU A 42 -4.90 1.21 -4.95
CA LEU A 42 -4.08 2.12 -4.14
C LEU A 42 -2.62 1.68 -4.09
N ALA A 43 -2.36 0.37 -3.96
CA ALA A 43 -1.01 -0.17 -3.97
C ALA A 43 -0.28 0.12 -5.28
N GLN A 44 -0.95 -0.04 -6.42
CA GLN A 44 -0.36 0.30 -7.72
C GLN A 44 0.00 1.78 -7.83
N ARG A 45 -0.86 2.67 -7.33
CA ARG A 45 -0.57 4.11 -7.31
C ARG A 45 0.60 4.42 -6.38
N ALA A 46 0.64 3.79 -5.23
CA ALA A 46 1.69 4.03 -4.23
C ALA A 46 3.08 3.62 -4.72
N THR A 47 3.20 2.65 -5.62
CA THR A 47 4.50 2.27 -6.19
C THR A 47 5.18 3.39 -6.99
N ARG A 48 4.42 4.39 -7.41
CA ARG A 48 4.97 5.56 -8.12
C ARG A 48 5.71 6.51 -7.20
N ILE A 49 5.46 6.44 -5.89
CA ILE A 49 6.00 7.40 -4.93
C ILE A 49 6.94 6.76 -3.92
N ALA A 50 6.94 5.44 -3.80
CA ALA A 50 7.78 4.75 -2.81
C ALA A 50 8.10 3.33 -3.25
N SER A 51 9.24 2.82 -2.81
CA SER A 51 9.68 1.45 -3.06
C SER A 51 9.23 0.48 -1.96
N THR A 52 8.72 0.98 -0.84
CA THR A 52 8.19 0.19 0.27
C THR A 52 6.77 0.63 0.55
N LEU A 53 5.85 -0.34 0.60
CA LEU A 53 4.45 -0.10 0.93
C LEU A 53 4.07 -0.88 2.18
N ALA A 54 3.32 -0.25 3.09
CA ALA A 54 2.89 -0.89 4.31
C ALA A 54 1.49 -1.46 4.17
N VAL A 55 1.29 -2.68 4.67
CA VAL A 55 -0.01 -3.35 4.75
C VAL A 55 -0.29 -3.72 6.19
N GLY A 56 -1.54 -4.05 6.53
CA GLY A 56 -1.93 -4.37 7.89
C GLY A 56 -1.46 -5.75 8.33
N THR A 57 -1.70 -6.77 7.52
CA THR A 57 -1.42 -8.16 7.87
C THR A 57 -0.66 -8.87 6.74
N VAL A 58 -0.10 -10.05 7.06
CA VAL A 58 0.60 -10.89 6.04
C VAL A 58 -0.33 -11.31 4.91
N PHE A 59 -1.63 -11.39 5.14
CA PHE A 59 -2.61 -11.80 4.13
C PHE A 59 -2.84 -10.73 3.05
N GLU A 60 -2.41 -9.50 3.30
CA GLU A 60 -2.54 -8.38 2.36
C GLU A 60 -1.31 -8.19 1.49
N VAL A 61 -0.23 -8.93 1.75
CA VAL A 61 1.04 -8.80 1.02
C VAL A 61 0.88 -9.04 -0.48
N GLY A 62 -0.03 -9.94 -0.88
CA GLY A 62 -0.29 -10.23 -2.29
C GLY A 62 -0.80 -9.04 -3.10
N SER A 63 -1.33 -8.01 -2.47
CA SER A 63 -1.77 -6.78 -3.15
C SER A 63 -0.62 -5.84 -3.49
N VAL A 64 0.56 -6.04 -2.90
CA VAL A 64 1.72 -5.19 -3.16
C VAL A 64 2.40 -5.65 -4.46
N PRO A 65 2.55 -4.77 -5.46
CA PRO A 65 3.23 -5.14 -6.70
C PRO A 65 4.67 -5.61 -6.45
N THR A 66 5.18 -6.46 -7.33
CA THR A 66 6.54 -7.01 -7.19
C THR A 66 7.64 -5.95 -7.25
N ALA A 67 7.33 -4.78 -7.83
CA ALA A 67 8.25 -3.65 -7.89
C ALA A 67 8.45 -2.96 -6.53
N ALA A 68 7.62 -3.26 -5.54
CA ALA A 68 7.70 -2.66 -4.21
C ALA A 68 7.93 -3.74 -3.14
N THR A 69 8.54 -3.33 -2.03
CA THR A 69 8.76 -4.20 -0.87
C THR A 69 7.58 -4.05 0.10
N PRO A 70 6.89 -5.14 0.46
CA PRO A 70 5.80 -5.07 1.42
C PRO A 70 6.32 -5.02 2.86
N MET A 71 5.77 -4.10 3.67
CA MET A 71 6.03 -4.01 5.10
C MET A 71 4.74 -4.32 5.86
N VAL A 72 4.78 -5.31 6.73
CA VAL A 72 3.61 -5.73 7.51
C VAL A 72 3.62 -5.03 8.88
N LEU A 73 2.55 -4.30 9.18
CA LEU A 73 2.48 -3.48 10.40
C LEU A 73 2.02 -4.26 11.63
N THR A 74 1.21 -5.30 11.45
CA THR A 74 0.72 -6.12 12.57
C THR A 74 1.71 -7.26 12.86
N PRO A 75 2.08 -7.49 14.12
CA PRO A 75 2.93 -8.63 14.49
C PRO A 75 2.34 -9.95 13.99
N THR A 76 3.18 -10.81 13.44
CA THR A 76 2.78 -12.06 12.80
C THR A 76 3.24 -13.24 13.64
N LEU A 77 2.28 -14.10 14.08
CA LEU A 77 2.59 -15.31 14.81
C LEU A 77 2.87 -16.49 13.90
N GLU A 78 2.21 -16.53 12.74
CA GLU A 78 2.40 -17.58 11.74
C GLU A 78 2.71 -16.95 10.39
N VAL A 79 3.75 -17.47 9.73
CA VAL A 79 4.16 -16.98 8.40
C VAL A 79 3.60 -17.93 7.34
N PRO A 80 2.81 -17.42 6.37
CA PRO A 80 2.33 -18.24 5.26
C PRO A 80 3.49 -18.84 4.45
N HIS A 81 3.30 -20.05 3.93
CA HIS A 81 4.33 -20.74 3.13
C HIS A 81 4.70 -19.98 1.86
N ASP A 82 3.74 -19.28 1.28
CA ASP A 82 3.88 -18.55 0.03
C ASP A 82 4.22 -17.07 0.21
N LEU A 83 4.59 -16.66 1.43
CA LEU A 83 4.97 -15.28 1.69
C LEU A 83 6.21 -14.90 0.87
N ARG A 84 6.15 -13.72 0.27
CA ARG A 84 7.28 -13.17 -0.50
C ARG A 84 8.52 -13.06 0.39
N ALA A 85 9.68 -13.45 -0.18
CA ALA A 85 10.95 -13.43 0.54
C ALA A 85 11.41 -12.02 0.93
N ASP A 86 10.95 -10.99 0.21
CA ASP A 86 11.30 -9.58 0.47
C ASP A 86 10.40 -8.90 1.51
N ALA A 87 9.39 -9.60 2.04
CA ALA A 87 8.47 -9.01 3.02
C ALA A 87 9.17 -8.65 4.33
N ILE A 88 8.91 -7.43 4.82
CA ILE A 88 9.41 -6.96 6.11
C ILE A 88 8.31 -7.21 7.15
N LEU A 89 8.61 -8.00 8.16
CA LEU A 89 7.66 -8.38 9.18
C LEU A 89 7.93 -7.66 10.50
N THR A 90 6.85 -7.36 11.21
CA THR A 90 6.91 -6.87 12.58
C THR A 90 6.92 -8.05 13.55
N VAL A 91 7.81 -8.04 14.50
CA VAL A 91 7.92 -9.05 15.55
C VAL A 91 7.50 -8.51 16.91
#